data_b53b21125d58e619822d9be91cf42fa8
#
_entry.id   b53b21125d58e619822d9be91cf42fa8
#
_cell.length_a   1.000
_cell.length_b   1.000
_cell.length_c   1.000
_cell.angle_alpha   90.00
_cell.angle_beta   90.00
_cell.angle_gamma   90.00
#
_symmetry.space_group_name_H-M   'P 1'
#
loop_
_entity.id
_entity.type
_entity.pdbx_description
1 polymer ?
#
loop_
_entity_poly.entity_id
_entity_poly.type
_entity_poly.pdbx_seq_one_letter_code
_entity_poly.pdbx_strand_id
1 'polypeptide(L)'
;MKPRESQQAGPITDFLLEDHGRLEGLLQSAVAQAGSVDQGTYDQFRAGLLRHIGMEEKILLPAAQRLRGGEALPIASKLRLDHGAIASLLMPPPTASIIATIRAVLEVHNTIEEGPGGLYEICDALAGSESAQLLAKLQAAPELAVLPCSDSSAVMPAVQRALERAGYDFCKEKT
;
A
#
# COMPACT_ATOMS: atom_id res chain seq x y z
N MET A 1 14.04 -25.04 25.50
CA MET A 1 13.31 -24.08 24.66
C MET A 1 14.25 -22.92 24.43
N LYS A 2 14.90 -22.84 23.26
CA LYS A 2 15.77 -21.71 22.93
C LYS A 2 14.89 -20.46 22.72
N PRO A 3 15.27 -19.27 23.23
CA PRO A 3 14.58 -18.04 22.89
C PRO A 3 14.65 -17.87 21.37
N ARG A 4 13.52 -17.53 20.72
CA ARG A 4 13.53 -17.00 19.36
C ARG A 4 14.40 -15.73 19.41
N GLU A 5 15.57 -15.79 18.79
CA GLU A 5 16.30 -14.57 18.44
C GLU A 5 15.30 -13.67 17.71
N SER A 6 15.13 -12.45 18.19
CA SER A 6 14.40 -11.42 17.47
C SER A 6 15.10 -11.27 16.11
N GLN A 7 14.51 -11.85 15.07
CA GLN A 7 14.99 -11.68 13.71
C GLN A 7 14.95 -10.18 13.43
N GLN A 8 16.13 -9.60 13.31
CA GLN A 8 16.29 -8.20 12.92
C GLN A 8 15.66 -8.06 11.55
N ALA A 9 14.76 -7.08 11.37
CA ALA A 9 14.12 -6.82 10.10
C ALA A 9 15.19 -6.65 9.01
N GLY A 10 14.93 -7.17 7.81
CA GLY A 10 15.85 -7.02 6.69
C GLY A 10 15.77 -5.64 6.06
N PRO A 11 16.72 -5.26 5.22
CA PRO A 11 16.79 -3.90 4.66
C PRO A 11 15.62 -3.55 3.75
N ILE A 12 14.97 -4.52 3.13
CA ILE A 12 13.76 -4.31 2.31
C ILE A 12 12.59 -4.01 3.23
N THR A 13 12.42 -4.79 4.29
CA THR A 13 11.40 -4.58 5.32
C THR A 13 11.55 -3.20 5.93
N ASP A 14 12.75 -2.83 6.40
CA ASP A 14 13.00 -1.53 7.03
C ASP A 14 12.63 -0.36 6.11
N PHE A 15 13.03 -0.42 4.84
CA PHE A 15 12.73 0.61 3.84
C PHE A 15 11.22 0.77 3.58
N LEU A 16 10.49 -0.33 3.44
CA LEU A 16 9.05 -0.28 3.15
C LEU A 16 8.23 0.11 4.38
N LEU A 17 8.62 -0.32 5.59
CA LEU A 17 8.00 0.15 6.83
C LEU A 17 8.22 1.65 7.06
N GLU A 18 9.40 2.18 6.76
CA GLU A 18 9.66 3.62 6.82
C GLU A 18 8.75 4.38 5.84
N ASP A 19 8.56 3.85 4.63
CA ASP A 19 7.66 4.45 3.64
C ASP A 19 6.19 4.40 4.09
N HIS A 20 5.72 3.31 4.71
CA HIS A 20 4.40 3.24 5.35
C HIS A 20 4.22 4.31 6.42
N GLY A 21 5.20 4.48 7.31
CA GLY A 21 5.19 5.53 8.35
C GLY A 21 5.10 6.93 7.74
N ARG A 22 5.84 7.19 6.65
CA ARG A 22 5.79 8.45 5.91
C ARG A 22 4.40 8.70 5.30
N LEU A 23 3.80 7.68 4.68
CA LEU A 23 2.48 7.77 4.07
C LEU A 23 1.38 8.00 5.11
N GLU A 24 1.43 7.29 6.24
CA GLU A 24 0.50 7.53 7.34
C GLU A 24 0.62 8.96 7.88
N GLY A 25 1.84 9.47 8.04
CA GLY A 25 2.10 10.85 8.45
C GLY A 25 1.51 11.88 7.48
N LEU A 26 1.60 11.65 6.17
CA LEU A 26 0.98 12.49 5.15
C LEU A 26 -0.55 12.47 5.24
N LEU A 27 -1.15 11.29 5.39
CA LEU A 27 -2.60 11.17 5.51
C LEU A 27 -3.12 11.84 6.80
N GLN A 28 -2.43 11.65 7.93
CA GLN A 28 -2.75 12.33 9.19
C GLN A 28 -2.67 13.85 9.05
N SER A 29 -1.60 14.35 8.42
CA SER A 29 -1.39 15.78 8.21
C SER A 29 -2.45 16.37 7.28
N ALA A 30 -2.84 15.66 6.22
CA ALA A 30 -3.86 16.11 5.29
C ALA A 30 -5.24 16.33 5.95
N VAL A 31 -5.55 15.57 7.01
CA VAL A 31 -6.84 15.62 7.72
C VAL A 31 -6.73 16.19 9.14
N ALA A 32 -5.62 16.82 9.48
CA ALA A 32 -5.36 17.32 10.83
C ALA A 32 -6.36 18.40 11.28
N GLN A 33 -6.90 19.19 10.34
CA GLN A 33 -7.90 20.20 10.62
C GLN A 33 -9.32 19.61 10.46
N ALA A 34 -10.08 19.58 11.56
CA ALA A 34 -11.43 19.04 11.56
C ALA A 34 -12.31 19.71 10.50
N GLY A 35 -13.01 18.89 9.71
CA GLY A 35 -13.94 19.34 8.68
C GLY A 35 -13.31 19.82 7.37
N SER A 36 -11.98 19.74 7.23
CA SER A 36 -11.28 20.08 5.99
C SER A 36 -10.17 19.09 5.66
N VAL A 37 -9.84 18.98 4.39
CA VAL A 37 -8.69 18.21 3.90
C VAL A 37 -7.74 19.17 3.20
N ASP A 38 -6.48 19.20 3.61
CA ASP A 38 -5.43 19.88 2.85
C ASP A 38 -5.15 19.12 1.57
N GLN A 39 -5.60 19.66 0.45
CA GLN A 39 -5.54 19.00 -0.85
C GLN A 39 -4.10 18.77 -1.31
N GLY A 40 -3.19 19.72 -1.02
CA GLY A 40 -1.79 19.59 -1.42
C GLY A 40 -1.10 18.43 -0.71
N THR A 41 -1.29 18.30 0.60
CA THR A 41 -0.77 17.19 1.40
C THR A 41 -1.45 15.86 1.04
N TYR A 42 -2.76 15.89 0.76
CA TYR A 42 -3.48 14.69 0.29
C TYR A 42 -2.98 14.22 -1.08
N ASP A 43 -2.67 15.12 -2.00
CA ASP A 43 -2.10 14.75 -3.31
C ASP A 43 -0.69 14.18 -3.17
N GLN A 44 0.12 14.64 -2.20
CA GLN A 44 1.40 14.03 -1.85
C GLN A 44 1.20 12.60 -1.32
N PHE A 45 0.20 12.39 -0.46
CA PHE A 45 -0.17 11.05 0.01
C PHE A 45 -0.58 10.15 -1.15
N ARG A 46 -1.46 10.62 -2.05
CA ARG A 46 -1.92 9.86 -3.22
C ARG A 46 -0.74 9.44 -4.12
N ALA A 47 0.13 10.39 -4.45
CA ALA A 47 1.31 10.15 -5.27
C ALA A 47 2.27 9.15 -4.61
N GLY A 48 2.52 9.33 -3.32
CA GLY A 48 3.36 8.44 -2.53
C GLY A 48 2.81 7.03 -2.44
N LEU A 49 1.51 6.87 -2.16
CA LEU A 49 0.87 5.56 -2.05
C LEU A 49 0.85 4.82 -3.40
N LEU A 50 0.56 5.51 -4.51
CA LEU A 50 0.64 4.90 -5.84
C LEU A 50 2.08 4.51 -6.23
N ARG A 51 3.09 5.30 -5.82
CA ARG A 51 4.50 4.93 -5.97
C ARG A 51 4.81 3.68 -5.17
N HIS A 52 4.36 3.62 -3.92
CA HIS A 52 4.54 2.47 -3.02
C HIS A 52 3.95 1.19 -3.64
N ILE A 53 2.68 1.21 -4.03
CA ILE A 53 2.02 0.10 -4.75
C ILE A 53 2.81 -0.27 -6.02
N GLY A 54 3.31 0.73 -6.75
CA GLY A 54 4.16 0.51 -7.94
C GLY A 54 5.46 -0.21 -7.63
N MET A 55 6.11 0.06 -6.49
CA MET A 55 7.29 -0.66 -6.04
C MET A 55 6.98 -2.14 -5.81
N GLU A 56 5.87 -2.43 -5.18
CA GLU A 56 5.46 -3.81 -4.89
C GLU A 56 5.03 -4.57 -6.14
N GLU A 57 4.17 -3.99 -6.96
CA GLU A 57 3.64 -4.63 -8.16
C GLU A 57 4.67 -4.84 -9.27
N LYS A 58 5.59 -3.88 -9.44
CA LYS A 58 6.52 -3.87 -10.59
C LYS A 58 7.92 -4.35 -10.23
N ILE A 59 8.30 -4.34 -8.96
CA ILE A 59 9.65 -4.68 -8.52
C ILE A 59 9.62 -5.85 -7.54
N LEU A 60 8.91 -5.73 -6.41
CA LEU A 60 8.99 -6.67 -5.31
C LEU A 60 8.34 -8.02 -5.63
N LEU A 61 7.06 -8.03 -6.01
CA LEU A 61 6.33 -9.25 -6.36
C LEU A 61 6.94 -10.00 -7.56
N PRO A 62 7.37 -9.33 -8.66
CA PRO A 62 8.10 -10.00 -9.74
C PRO A 62 9.44 -10.57 -9.31
N ALA A 63 10.18 -9.88 -8.43
CA ALA A 63 11.43 -10.40 -7.89
C ALA A 63 11.22 -11.65 -7.04
N ALA A 64 10.23 -11.62 -6.15
CA ALA A 64 9.85 -12.77 -5.33
C ALA A 64 9.43 -13.98 -6.20
N GLN A 65 8.62 -13.76 -7.23
CA GLN A 65 8.22 -14.80 -8.17
C GLN A 65 9.43 -15.40 -8.90
N ARG A 66 10.34 -14.58 -9.40
CA ARG A 66 11.57 -15.03 -10.05
C ARG A 66 12.46 -15.88 -9.11
N LEU A 67 12.66 -15.38 -7.89
CA LEU A 67 13.48 -16.06 -6.86
C LEU A 67 12.88 -17.39 -6.40
N ARG A 68 11.57 -17.58 -6.59
CA ARG A 68 10.86 -18.84 -6.34
C ARG A 68 10.81 -19.79 -7.55
N GLY A 69 11.60 -19.53 -8.59
CA GLY A 69 11.61 -20.37 -9.79
C GLY A 69 10.41 -20.14 -10.73
N GLY A 70 9.74 -18.99 -10.62
CA GLY A 70 8.62 -18.58 -11.46
C GLY A 70 7.25 -18.72 -10.79
N GLU A 71 7.16 -19.29 -9.59
CA GLU A 71 5.90 -19.39 -8.85
C GLU A 71 5.56 -18.11 -8.11
N ALA A 72 4.34 -17.59 -8.31
CA ALA A 72 3.84 -16.43 -7.58
C ALA A 72 3.69 -16.74 -6.07
N LEU A 73 3.83 -15.71 -5.24
CA LEU A 73 3.52 -15.83 -3.82
C LEU A 73 2.01 -16.12 -3.64
N PRO A 74 1.62 -17.00 -2.71
CA PRO A 74 0.19 -17.28 -2.43
C PRO A 74 -0.60 -16.02 -2.08
N ILE A 75 0.02 -15.05 -1.42
CA ILE A 75 -0.60 -13.78 -1.03
C ILE A 75 -0.72 -12.76 -2.18
N ALA A 76 0.01 -12.94 -3.28
CA ALA A 76 0.10 -11.95 -4.37
C ALA A 76 -1.25 -11.61 -4.99
N SER A 77 -2.16 -12.58 -5.13
CA SER A 77 -3.50 -12.34 -5.69
C SER A 77 -4.35 -11.45 -4.78
N LYS A 78 -4.28 -11.66 -3.45
CA LYS A 78 -4.98 -10.82 -2.48
C LYS A 78 -4.42 -9.40 -2.47
N LEU A 79 -3.09 -9.25 -2.43
CA LEU A 79 -2.43 -7.94 -2.47
C LEU A 79 -2.83 -7.15 -3.72
N ARG A 80 -2.87 -7.77 -4.90
CA ARG A 80 -3.32 -7.11 -6.14
C ARG A 80 -4.77 -6.64 -6.09
N LEU A 81 -5.66 -7.39 -5.47
CA LEU A 81 -7.05 -6.95 -5.27
C LEU A 81 -7.11 -5.74 -4.33
N ASP A 82 -6.34 -5.77 -3.25
CA ASP A 82 -6.25 -4.66 -2.30
C ASP A 82 -5.68 -3.40 -2.96
N HIS A 83 -4.59 -3.54 -3.72
CA HIS A 83 -4.01 -2.43 -4.49
C HIS A 83 -5.02 -1.82 -5.47
N GLY A 84 -5.83 -2.65 -6.13
CA GLY A 84 -6.91 -2.18 -6.99
C GLY A 84 -7.99 -1.41 -6.22
N ALA A 85 -8.38 -1.87 -5.05
CA ALA A 85 -9.33 -1.19 -4.17
C ALA A 85 -8.76 0.15 -3.66
N ILE A 86 -7.52 0.14 -3.16
CA ILE A 86 -6.81 1.33 -2.68
C ILE A 86 -6.69 2.37 -3.82
N ALA A 87 -6.19 1.97 -4.98
CA ALA A 87 -6.03 2.87 -6.12
C ALA A 87 -7.37 3.49 -6.57
N SER A 88 -8.47 2.72 -6.52
CA SER A 88 -9.80 3.24 -6.84
C SER A 88 -10.28 4.29 -5.82
N LEU A 89 -9.99 4.11 -4.53
CA LEU A 89 -10.31 5.05 -3.46
C LEU A 89 -9.56 6.38 -3.57
N LEU A 90 -8.45 6.42 -4.30
CA LEU A 90 -7.69 7.64 -4.55
C LEU A 90 -8.24 8.48 -5.71
N MET A 91 -9.26 7.99 -6.43
CA MET A 91 -9.84 8.72 -7.57
C MET A 91 -10.83 9.81 -7.16
N PRO A 92 -11.80 9.57 -6.24
CA PRO A 92 -12.77 10.58 -5.86
C PRO A 92 -12.17 11.66 -4.95
N PRO A 93 -12.87 12.81 -4.78
CA PRO A 93 -12.52 13.80 -3.76
C PRO A 93 -12.48 13.18 -2.35
N PRO A 94 -11.55 13.61 -1.48
CA PRO A 94 -11.36 13.05 -0.14
C PRO A 94 -12.48 13.49 0.82
N THR A 95 -13.56 12.73 0.87
CA THR A 95 -14.59 12.88 1.92
C THR A 95 -14.19 12.11 3.18
N ALA A 96 -14.87 12.39 4.31
CA ALA A 96 -14.66 11.64 5.56
C ALA A 96 -14.84 10.12 5.36
N SER A 97 -15.86 9.71 4.59
CA SER A 97 -16.10 8.30 4.25
C SER A 97 -15.00 7.69 3.39
N ILE A 98 -14.48 8.42 2.41
CA ILE A 98 -13.34 7.98 1.59
C ILE A 98 -12.11 7.77 2.47
N ILE A 99 -11.76 8.75 3.30
CA ILE A 99 -10.60 8.66 4.21
C ILE A 99 -10.76 7.49 5.20
N ALA A 100 -11.95 7.33 5.80
CA ALA A 100 -12.22 6.23 6.70
C ALA A 100 -12.09 4.87 6.00
N THR A 101 -12.57 4.76 4.75
CA THR A 101 -12.45 3.53 3.96
C THR A 101 -10.99 3.24 3.59
N ILE A 102 -10.22 4.26 3.17
CA ILE A 102 -8.78 4.11 2.90
C ILE A 102 -8.07 3.53 4.14
N ARG A 103 -8.30 4.12 5.32
CA ARG A 103 -7.68 3.64 6.57
C ARG A 103 -8.06 2.21 6.90
N ALA A 104 -9.35 1.87 6.78
CA ALA A 104 -9.82 0.51 7.06
C ALA A 104 -9.20 -0.54 6.12
N VAL A 105 -9.04 -0.21 4.84
CA VAL A 105 -8.39 -1.11 3.87
C VAL A 105 -6.89 -1.22 4.16
N LEU A 106 -6.19 -0.09 4.38
CA LEU A 106 -4.76 -0.09 4.68
C LEU A 106 -4.42 -0.85 5.96
N GLU A 107 -5.24 -0.77 7.01
CA GLU A 107 -5.03 -1.49 8.26
C GLU A 107 -4.95 -3.02 8.03
N VAL A 108 -5.88 -3.56 7.24
CA VAL A 108 -5.90 -5.00 6.91
C VAL A 108 -4.77 -5.34 5.95
N HIS A 109 -4.58 -4.53 4.92
CA HIS A 109 -3.57 -4.72 3.88
C HIS A 109 -2.15 -4.72 4.45
N ASN A 110 -1.79 -3.70 5.24
CA ASN A 110 -0.47 -3.61 5.86
C ASN A 110 -0.18 -4.81 6.78
N THR A 111 -1.20 -5.36 7.45
CA THR A 111 -1.02 -6.58 8.27
C THR A 111 -0.54 -7.78 7.44
N ILE A 112 -0.96 -7.90 6.17
CA ILE A 112 -0.53 -8.96 5.25
C ILE A 112 0.92 -8.74 4.81
N GLU A 113 1.35 -7.51 4.72
CA GLU A 113 2.69 -7.15 4.25
C GLU A 113 3.73 -7.14 5.36
N GLU A 114 3.39 -6.53 6.49
CA GLU A 114 4.29 -6.27 7.62
C GLU A 114 4.28 -7.39 8.67
N GLY A 115 3.21 -8.17 8.73
CA GLY A 115 3.02 -9.19 9.75
C GLY A 115 4.04 -10.33 9.65
N PRO A 116 4.17 -11.14 10.70
CA PRO A 116 5.05 -12.31 10.68
C PRO A 116 4.73 -13.25 9.52
N GLY A 117 5.72 -13.55 8.67
CA GLY A 117 5.54 -14.30 7.44
C GLY A 117 4.83 -13.51 6.33
N GLY A 118 4.75 -12.18 6.45
CA GLY A 118 4.19 -11.28 5.44
C GLY A 118 5.11 -11.05 4.25
N LEU A 119 4.65 -10.19 3.34
CA LEU A 119 5.33 -9.95 2.07
C LEU A 119 6.79 -9.54 2.26
N TYR A 120 7.06 -8.60 3.16
CA TYR A 120 8.38 -8.00 3.32
C TYR A 120 9.39 -8.99 3.90
N GLU A 121 9.01 -9.72 4.94
CA GLU A 121 9.86 -10.75 5.54
C GLU A 121 10.17 -11.88 4.53
N ILE A 122 9.17 -12.31 3.74
CA ILE A 122 9.37 -13.29 2.68
C ILE A 122 10.36 -12.77 1.62
N CYS A 123 10.23 -11.50 1.21
CA CYS A 123 11.10 -10.91 0.20
C CYS A 123 12.53 -10.74 0.68
N ASP A 124 12.76 -10.33 1.93
CA ASP A 124 14.10 -10.28 2.51
C ASP A 124 14.74 -11.67 2.56
N ALA A 125 13.98 -12.69 2.98
CA ALA A 125 14.46 -14.07 3.04
C ALA A 125 14.81 -14.62 1.65
N LEU A 126 13.98 -14.34 0.63
CA LEU A 126 14.22 -14.78 -0.74
C LEU A 126 15.38 -14.04 -1.40
N ALA A 127 15.50 -12.74 -1.15
CA ALA A 127 16.51 -11.89 -1.80
C ALA A 127 17.94 -12.29 -1.42
N GLY A 128 18.19 -12.67 -0.18
CA GLY A 128 19.51 -13.12 0.26
C GLY A 128 20.64 -12.20 -0.23
N SER A 129 21.53 -12.72 -1.04
CA SER A 129 22.65 -11.97 -1.62
C SER A 129 22.22 -10.88 -2.63
N GLU A 130 21.02 -10.94 -3.18
CA GLU A 130 20.46 -9.94 -4.09
C GLU A 130 19.76 -8.77 -3.36
N SER A 131 19.68 -8.81 -2.03
CA SER A 131 18.93 -7.85 -1.21
C SER A 131 19.34 -6.40 -1.48
N ALA A 132 20.64 -6.11 -1.52
CA ALA A 132 21.16 -4.77 -1.81
C ALA A 132 20.74 -4.25 -3.20
N GLN A 133 20.76 -5.13 -4.22
CA GLN A 133 20.35 -4.77 -5.58
C GLN A 133 18.85 -4.53 -5.66
N LEU A 134 18.06 -5.35 -4.97
CA LEU A 134 16.60 -5.19 -4.93
C LEU A 134 16.21 -3.91 -4.20
N LEU A 135 16.83 -3.63 -3.06
CA LEU A 135 16.66 -2.38 -2.32
C LEU A 135 16.98 -1.16 -3.19
N ALA A 136 18.10 -1.18 -3.92
CA ALA A 136 18.47 -0.08 -4.80
C ALA A 136 17.42 0.17 -5.91
N LYS A 137 16.78 -0.88 -6.44
CA LYS A 137 15.67 -0.74 -7.41
C LYS A 137 14.43 -0.12 -6.78
N LEU A 138 14.07 -0.52 -5.56
CA LEU A 138 12.94 0.06 -4.82
C LEU A 138 13.18 1.56 -4.55
N GLN A 139 14.36 1.92 -4.08
CA GLN A 139 14.76 3.31 -3.84
C GLN A 139 14.74 4.17 -5.12
N ALA A 140 15.11 3.59 -6.25
CA ALA A 140 15.11 4.26 -7.55
C ALA A 140 13.74 4.30 -8.24
N ALA A 141 12.67 3.78 -7.61
CA ALA A 141 11.33 3.85 -8.16
C ALA A 141 10.91 5.31 -8.40
N PRO A 142 10.36 5.63 -9.60
CA PRO A 142 10.10 7.02 -9.98
C PRO A 142 9.01 7.65 -9.12
N GLU A 143 9.14 8.95 -8.89
CA GLU A 143 8.05 9.78 -8.37
C GLU A 143 6.87 9.77 -9.36
N LEU A 144 5.66 9.80 -8.83
CA LEU A 144 4.43 9.82 -9.62
C LEU A 144 3.73 11.16 -9.49
N ALA A 145 3.26 11.69 -10.60
CA ALA A 145 2.30 12.79 -10.62
C ALA A 145 0.89 12.21 -10.58
N VAL A 146 0.02 12.78 -9.77
CA VAL A 146 -1.39 12.40 -9.71
C VAL A 146 -2.25 13.40 -10.48
N LEU A 147 -3.27 12.88 -11.17
CA LEU A 147 -4.30 13.70 -11.76
C LEU A 147 -5.22 14.28 -10.66
N PRO A 148 -5.89 15.41 -10.91
CA PRO A 148 -6.92 15.91 -10.01
C PRO A 148 -7.95 14.83 -9.67
N CYS A 149 -8.53 14.91 -8.48
CA CYS A 149 -9.63 14.02 -8.10
C CYS A 149 -10.80 14.18 -9.07
N SER A 150 -11.54 13.11 -9.30
CA SER A 150 -12.67 13.09 -10.22
C SER A 150 -13.99 12.91 -9.46
N ASP A 151 -14.94 13.79 -9.75
CA ASP A 151 -16.33 13.75 -9.26
C ASP A 151 -17.30 13.12 -10.28
N SER A 152 -16.78 12.51 -11.35
CA SER A 152 -17.57 11.79 -12.34
C SER A 152 -18.47 10.74 -11.68
N SER A 153 -19.73 10.66 -12.14
CA SER A 153 -20.72 9.68 -11.65
C SER A 153 -20.29 8.23 -11.81
N ALA A 154 -19.29 7.94 -12.67
CA ALA A 154 -18.74 6.59 -12.86
C ALA A 154 -17.74 6.18 -11.78
N VAL A 155 -17.18 7.14 -11.02
CA VAL A 155 -16.09 6.88 -10.07
C VAL A 155 -16.57 6.04 -8.89
N MET A 156 -17.62 6.46 -8.19
CA MET A 156 -18.10 5.75 -7.00
C MET A 156 -18.58 4.32 -7.28
N PRO A 157 -19.30 4.04 -8.39
CA PRO A 157 -19.58 2.65 -8.78
C PRO A 157 -18.33 1.81 -9.05
N ALA A 158 -17.27 2.41 -9.58
CA ALA A 158 -15.98 1.72 -9.79
C ALA A 158 -15.29 1.40 -8.45
N VAL A 159 -15.28 2.35 -7.51
CA VAL A 159 -14.79 2.17 -6.13
C VAL A 159 -15.52 1.01 -5.45
N GLN A 160 -16.85 1.01 -5.48
CA GLN A 160 -17.65 -0.04 -4.85
C GLN A 160 -17.33 -1.43 -5.42
N ARG A 161 -17.26 -1.57 -6.74
CA ARG A 161 -16.88 -2.85 -7.37
C ARG A 161 -15.47 -3.30 -7.02
N ALA A 162 -14.52 -2.39 -6.88
CA ALA A 162 -13.15 -2.72 -6.50
C ALA A 162 -13.08 -3.20 -5.05
N LEU A 163 -13.76 -2.52 -4.13
CA LEU A 163 -13.88 -2.92 -2.73
C LEU A 163 -14.54 -4.29 -2.58
N GLU A 164 -15.68 -4.52 -3.23
CA GLU A 164 -16.37 -5.81 -3.21
C GLU A 164 -15.47 -6.96 -3.67
N ARG A 165 -14.73 -6.77 -4.77
CA ARG A 165 -13.78 -7.78 -5.26
C ARG A 165 -12.64 -8.07 -4.29
N ALA A 166 -12.20 -7.06 -3.55
CA ALA A 166 -11.16 -7.20 -2.54
C ALA A 166 -11.70 -7.68 -1.18
N GLY A 167 -13.03 -7.73 -1.00
CA GLY A 167 -13.69 -8.18 0.22
C GLY A 167 -13.84 -7.09 1.30
N TYR A 168 -13.92 -5.82 0.88
CA TYR A 168 -14.10 -4.68 1.78
C TYR A 168 -15.45 -4.00 1.59
N ASP A 169 -15.93 -3.40 2.68
CA ASP A 169 -17.11 -2.55 2.67
C ASP A 169 -16.71 -1.05 2.64
N PHE A 170 -17.55 -0.25 2.00
CA PHE A 170 -17.41 1.20 2.03
C PHE A 170 -17.89 1.76 3.38
N CYS A 171 -17.05 2.52 4.08
CA CYS A 171 -17.40 3.17 5.34
C CYS A 171 -18.38 4.32 5.09
N LYS A 172 -19.64 4.13 5.50
CA LYS A 172 -20.65 5.20 5.43
C LYS A 172 -20.48 6.15 6.61
N GLU A 173 -20.75 7.44 6.39
CA GLU A 173 -20.86 8.39 7.48
C GLU A 173 -21.97 7.92 8.44
N LYS A 174 -21.69 7.94 9.74
CA LYS A 174 -22.75 7.76 10.75
C LYS A 174 -23.60 9.03 10.73
N THR A 175 -24.82 8.92 10.23
CA THR A 175 -25.88 9.94 10.32
C THR A 175 -26.19 10.27 11.77
#